data_76d8540fc655a3dfc29cadb267f68620
#
_entry.id   76d8540fc655a3dfc29cadb267f68620
#
_cell.length_a   1.000
_cell.length_b   1.000
_cell.length_c   1.000
_cell.angle_alpha   90.00
_cell.angle_beta   90.00
_cell.angle_gamma   90.00
#
_symmetry.space_group_name_H-M   'P 1'
#
loop_
_entity.id
_entity.type
_entity.pdbx_description
1 polymer ?
#
loop_
_entity_poly.entity_id
_entity_poly.type
_entity_poly.pdbx_seq_one_letter_code
_entity_poly.pdbx_strand_id
1 'polypeptide(L)'
;GTSKQYISQIIDSNDIPSLGESMLIASPTGSGKTSAVIKMIKHTSMPVIYVTNRKMTLCQFKKDYIKASKGLDVPAELLDSISLGENIIAITYQELAETTYKYKGKKYLLILDEVHCLLEDANFSVYAEKIIRYLKANRDNTARIYLTATPDAVTPVIAEIECESGQEQALF
;
A
#
# COMPACT_ATOMS: atom_id res chain seq x y z
N GLY A 1 7.51 19.98 5.68
CA GLY A 1 7.80 19.40 4.40
C GLY A 1 6.68 18.57 3.87
N THR A 2 6.75 18.28 2.64
CA THR A 2 5.74 17.49 1.97
C THR A 2 6.20 16.05 1.84
N SER A 3 5.26 15.14 2.05
CA SER A 3 5.47 13.72 1.80
C SER A 3 5.14 13.33 0.36
N LYS A 4 4.67 14.28 -0.43
CA LYS A 4 4.33 14.00 -1.83
C LYS A 4 5.58 13.89 -2.67
N GLN A 5 5.73 12.73 -3.31
CA GLN A 5 6.81 12.48 -4.26
C GLN A 5 6.27 11.72 -5.46
N TYR A 6 6.87 11.93 -6.60
CA TYR A 6 6.58 11.08 -7.77
C TYR A 6 7.26 9.75 -7.59
N ILE A 7 6.56 8.68 -7.93
CA ILE A 7 7.06 7.33 -7.70
C ILE A 7 8.41 7.06 -8.38
N SER A 8 8.64 7.68 -9.52
CA SER A 8 9.90 7.56 -10.24
C SER A 8 11.11 8.12 -9.48
N GLN A 9 10.86 8.92 -8.43
CA GLN A 9 11.91 9.50 -7.61
C GLN A 9 12.31 8.59 -6.45
N ILE A 10 11.55 7.53 -6.19
CA ILE A 10 11.82 6.62 -5.08
C ILE A 10 12.55 5.41 -5.63
N ILE A 11 13.87 5.46 -5.55
CA ILE A 11 14.73 4.40 -6.06
C ILE A 11 15.68 3.86 -4.98
N ASP A 12 15.71 4.50 -3.82
CA ASP A 12 16.67 4.21 -2.76
C ASP A 12 15.94 3.73 -1.50
N SER A 13 16.52 2.77 -0.80
CA SER A 13 16.01 2.29 0.48
C SER A 13 15.87 3.38 1.53
N ASN A 14 16.61 4.47 1.40
CA ASN A 14 16.51 5.61 2.33
C ASN A 14 15.19 6.36 2.18
N ASP A 15 14.47 6.16 1.08
CA ASP A 15 13.18 6.80 0.85
C ASP A 15 12.01 6.01 1.43
N ILE A 16 12.29 4.80 1.94
CA ILE A 16 11.26 3.96 2.54
C ILE A 16 10.99 4.42 3.96
N PRO A 17 9.72 4.65 4.34
CA PRO A 17 9.42 5.09 5.70
C PRO A 17 9.76 4.03 6.73
N SER A 18 10.09 4.48 7.92
CA SER A 18 10.27 3.62 9.09
C SER A 18 8.94 3.35 9.78
N LEU A 19 8.92 2.41 10.71
CA LEU A 19 7.72 2.14 11.51
C LEU A 19 7.24 3.44 12.19
N GLY A 20 5.95 3.67 12.10
CA GLY A 20 5.33 4.90 12.61
C GLY A 20 5.33 6.05 11.62
N GLU A 21 5.97 5.89 10.47
CA GLU A 21 6.04 6.93 9.45
C GLU A 21 5.19 6.58 8.23
N SER A 22 4.76 7.61 7.51
CA SER A 22 3.94 7.48 6.32
C SER A 22 4.46 8.37 5.20
N MET A 23 4.21 7.94 3.97
CA MET A 23 4.60 8.68 2.77
C MET A 23 3.43 8.65 1.79
N LEU A 24 3.13 9.79 1.19
CA LEU A 24 2.15 9.88 0.10
C LEU A 24 2.89 10.13 -1.20
N ILE A 25 2.65 9.26 -2.16
CA ILE A 25 3.29 9.34 -3.46
C ILE A 25 2.23 9.57 -4.54
N ALA A 26 2.42 10.63 -5.32
CA ALA A 26 1.63 10.87 -6.50
C ALA A 26 2.09 9.91 -7.61
N SER A 27 1.16 9.14 -8.13
CA SER A 27 1.46 8.09 -9.10
C SER A 27 0.57 8.25 -10.33
N PRO A 28 0.98 9.07 -11.30
CA PRO A 28 0.21 9.23 -12.53
C PRO A 28 0.04 7.90 -13.25
N THR A 29 -1.10 7.73 -13.89
CA THR A 29 -1.41 6.52 -14.64
C THR A 29 -0.35 6.25 -15.70
N GLY A 30 0.12 5.00 -15.76
CA GLY A 30 1.08 4.58 -16.78
C GLY A 30 2.52 5.02 -16.54
N SER A 31 2.88 5.44 -15.34
CA SER A 31 4.19 6.02 -15.03
C SER A 31 5.25 5.02 -14.54
N GLY A 32 5.09 3.74 -14.79
CA GLY A 32 6.04 2.74 -14.29
C GLY A 32 5.94 2.47 -12.80
N LYS A 33 4.78 2.72 -12.24
CA LYS A 33 4.50 2.57 -10.82
C LYS A 33 4.86 1.20 -10.27
N THR A 34 4.48 0.14 -10.98
CA THR A 34 4.71 -1.22 -10.51
C THR A 34 6.21 -1.51 -10.38
N SER A 35 7.00 -1.08 -11.35
CA SER A 35 8.46 -1.28 -11.28
C SER A 35 9.08 -0.58 -10.08
N ALA A 36 8.64 0.64 -9.80
CA ALA A 36 9.15 1.39 -8.65
C ALA A 36 8.74 0.75 -7.33
N VAL A 37 7.50 0.28 -7.23
CA VAL A 37 7.01 -0.43 -6.04
C VAL A 37 7.83 -1.70 -5.80
N ILE A 38 8.08 -2.47 -6.85
CA ILE A 38 8.88 -3.70 -6.74
C ILE A 38 10.29 -3.39 -6.28
N LYS A 39 10.90 -2.30 -6.76
CA LYS A 39 12.21 -1.88 -6.28
C LYS A 39 12.20 -1.56 -4.80
N MET A 40 11.19 -0.84 -4.33
CA MET A 40 11.06 -0.52 -2.91
C MET A 40 10.95 -1.80 -2.06
N ILE A 41 10.16 -2.74 -2.51
CA ILE A 41 9.98 -4.02 -1.81
C ILE A 41 11.31 -4.76 -1.70
N LYS A 42 12.12 -4.74 -2.74
CA LYS A 42 13.42 -5.40 -2.73
C LYS A 42 14.44 -4.74 -1.80
N HIS A 43 14.25 -3.48 -1.47
CA HIS A 43 15.17 -2.74 -0.62
C HIS A 43 14.82 -2.79 0.87
N THR A 44 13.64 -3.28 1.23
CA THR A 44 13.25 -3.37 2.63
C THR A 44 13.46 -4.77 3.18
N SER A 45 13.82 -4.85 4.46
CA SER A 45 13.86 -6.13 5.19
C SER A 45 12.53 -6.41 5.91
N MET A 46 11.63 -5.43 5.97
CA MET A 46 10.34 -5.61 6.60
C MET A 46 9.43 -6.50 5.76
N PRO A 47 8.57 -7.32 6.40
CA PRO A 47 7.48 -7.96 5.68
C PRO A 47 6.59 -6.89 5.04
N VAL A 48 6.11 -7.18 3.85
CA VAL A 48 5.34 -6.23 3.03
C VAL A 48 3.95 -6.76 2.78
N ILE A 49 2.96 -5.88 2.93
CA ILE A 49 1.60 -6.12 2.46
C ILE A 49 1.31 -5.09 1.38
N TYR A 50 1.15 -5.56 0.14
CA TYR A 50 0.71 -4.73 -0.96
C TYR A 50 -0.81 -4.84 -1.09
N VAL A 51 -1.49 -3.71 -1.10
CA VAL A 51 -2.96 -3.66 -1.13
C VAL A 51 -3.41 -2.82 -2.32
N THR A 52 -4.36 -3.33 -3.06
CA THR A 52 -4.96 -2.58 -4.17
C THR A 52 -6.46 -2.85 -4.25
N ASN A 53 -7.15 -2.05 -5.06
CA ASN A 53 -8.61 -2.10 -5.13
C ASN A 53 -9.13 -3.26 -5.99
N ARG A 54 -8.51 -3.48 -7.14
CA ARG A 54 -9.07 -4.38 -8.17
C ARG A 54 -8.28 -5.66 -8.30
N LYS A 55 -9.00 -6.77 -8.51
CA LYS A 55 -8.35 -8.06 -8.79
C LYS A 55 -7.46 -8.01 -10.01
N MET A 56 -7.86 -7.26 -11.04
CA MET A 56 -7.04 -7.10 -12.24
C MET A 56 -5.70 -6.45 -11.94
N THR A 57 -5.69 -5.39 -11.16
CA THR A 57 -4.47 -4.71 -10.73
C THR A 57 -3.63 -5.62 -9.85
N LEU A 58 -4.28 -6.36 -8.97
CA LEU A 58 -3.60 -7.31 -8.10
C LEU A 58 -2.91 -8.41 -8.90
N CYS A 59 -3.60 -9.00 -9.87
CA CYS A 59 -3.02 -10.02 -10.75
C CYS A 59 -1.83 -9.47 -11.53
N GLN A 60 -1.95 -8.27 -12.05
CA GLN A 60 -0.86 -7.64 -12.79
C GLN A 60 0.35 -7.41 -11.89
N PHE A 61 0.13 -6.94 -10.66
CA PHE A 61 1.22 -6.76 -9.70
C PHE A 61 1.92 -8.09 -9.41
N LYS A 62 1.16 -9.13 -9.12
CA LYS A 62 1.72 -10.46 -8.84
C LYS A 62 2.55 -10.98 -10.01
N LYS A 63 2.03 -10.84 -11.22
CA LYS A 63 2.71 -11.25 -12.44
C LYS A 63 4.04 -10.52 -12.61
N ASP A 64 4.02 -9.20 -12.46
CA ASP A 64 5.21 -8.38 -12.60
C ASP A 64 6.23 -8.66 -11.49
N TYR A 65 5.76 -8.89 -10.28
CA TYR A 65 6.63 -9.21 -9.15
C TYR A 65 7.35 -10.55 -9.36
N ILE A 66 6.62 -11.58 -9.80
CA ILE A 66 7.20 -12.90 -10.07
C ILE A 66 8.21 -12.80 -11.22
N LYS A 67 7.87 -12.05 -12.26
CA LYS A 67 8.79 -11.82 -13.38
C LYS A 67 10.08 -11.15 -12.91
N ALA A 68 9.97 -10.10 -12.11
CA ALA A 68 11.11 -9.35 -11.62
C ALA A 68 11.94 -10.15 -10.61
N SER A 69 11.32 -11.03 -9.84
CA SER A 69 11.98 -11.77 -8.76
C SER A 69 12.54 -13.11 -9.20
N LYS A 70 11.85 -13.80 -10.10
CA LYS A 70 12.17 -15.17 -10.51
C LYS A 70 12.42 -15.33 -11.99
N GLY A 71 12.17 -14.27 -12.79
CA GLY A 71 12.33 -14.34 -14.23
C GLY A 71 11.28 -15.18 -14.95
N LEU A 72 10.16 -15.49 -14.28
CA LEU A 72 9.13 -16.38 -14.81
C LEU A 72 7.93 -15.59 -15.29
N ASP A 73 7.37 -16.00 -16.43
CA ASP A 73 6.09 -15.52 -16.93
C ASP A 73 5.01 -16.50 -16.49
N VAL A 74 4.16 -16.09 -15.57
CA VAL A 74 3.13 -16.94 -14.99
C VAL A 74 1.77 -16.61 -15.62
N PRO A 75 1.04 -17.62 -16.12
CA PRO A 75 -0.32 -17.39 -16.61
C PRO A 75 -1.23 -16.89 -15.49
N ALA A 76 -2.19 -16.04 -15.85
CA ALA A 76 -3.08 -15.41 -14.86
C ALA A 76 -3.82 -16.45 -14.00
N GLU A 77 -4.21 -17.57 -14.57
CA GLU A 77 -4.96 -18.61 -13.87
C GLU A 77 -4.14 -19.33 -12.78
N LEU A 78 -2.82 -19.19 -12.78
CA LEU A 78 -1.95 -19.81 -11.78
C LEU A 78 -1.53 -18.84 -10.68
N LEU A 79 -1.81 -17.55 -10.81
CA LEU A 79 -1.32 -16.54 -9.89
C LEU A 79 -1.84 -16.72 -8.46
N ASP A 80 -3.07 -17.20 -8.30
CA ASP A 80 -3.65 -17.38 -6.97
C ASP A 80 -3.03 -18.57 -6.22
N SER A 81 -2.42 -19.50 -6.93
CA SER A 81 -1.82 -20.68 -6.32
C SER A 81 -0.32 -20.54 -6.08
N ILE A 82 0.28 -19.43 -6.51
CA ILE A 82 1.73 -19.22 -6.38
C ILE A 82 2.00 -18.22 -5.27
N SER A 83 2.89 -18.61 -4.36
CA SER A 83 3.39 -17.69 -3.32
C SER A 83 4.36 -16.69 -3.92
N LEU A 84 4.20 -15.42 -3.55
CA LEU A 84 5.13 -14.37 -3.97
C LEU A 84 6.46 -14.44 -3.22
N GLY A 85 6.46 -15.02 -2.02
CA GLY A 85 7.61 -15.13 -1.16
C GLY A 85 7.20 -15.14 0.30
N GLU A 86 8.16 -15.34 1.19
CA GLU A 86 7.88 -15.43 2.62
C GLU A 86 7.51 -14.08 3.24
N ASN A 87 8.05 -13.00 2.70
CA ASN A 87 7.93 -11.68 3.29
C ASN A 87 7.06 -10.72 2.49
N ILE A 88 6.26 -11.22 1.58
CA ILE A 88 5.36 -10.36 0.81
C ILE A 88 4.00 -11.02 0.63
N ILE A 89 2.97 -10.21 0.84
CA ILE A 89 1.57 -10.57 0.61
C ILE A 89 0.96 -9.48 -0.28
N ALA A 90 0.18 -9.89 -1.27
CA ALA A 90 -0.54 -8.96 -2.13
C ALA A 90 -2.03 -9.30 -2.07
N ILE A 91 -2.84 -8.35 -1.65
CA ILE A 91 -4.27 -8.55 -1.41
C ILE A 91 -5.09 -7.34 -1.86
N THR A 92 -6.40 -7.52 -1.95
CA THR A 92 -7.32 -6.40 -2.17
C THR A 92 -7.69 -5.73 -0.86
N TYR A 93 -8.23 -4.50 -0.95
CA TYR A 93 -8.74 -3.82 0.25
C TYR A 93 -9.86 -4.61 0.92
N GLN A 94 -10.70 -5.27 0.14
CA GLN A 94 -11.75 -6.12 0.70
C GLN A 94 -11.14 -7.25 1.54
N GLU A 95 -10.14 -7.93 1.01
CA GLU A 95 -9.43 -8.98 1.74
C GLU A 95 -8.76 -8.44 2.99
N LEU A 96 -8.14 -7.26 2.90
CA LEU A 96 -7.54 -6.63 4.07
C LEU A 96 -8.59 -6.38 5.15
N ALA A 97 -9.73 -5.80 4.77
CA ALA A 97 -10.81 -5.52 5.73
C ALA A 97 -11.32 -6.79 6.43
N GLU A 98 -11.39 -7.89 5.69
CA GLU A 98 -11.86 -9.17 6.22
C GLU A 98 -10.82 -9.88 7.09
N THR A 99 -9.55 -9.49 6.98
CA THR A 99 -8.43 -10.21 7.63
C THR A 99 -7.58 -9.32 8.52
N THR A 100 -8.08 -8.16 8.94
CA THR A 100 -7.31 -7.24 9.79
C THR A 100 -6.83 -7.91 11.08
N TYR A 101 -7.57 -8.88 11.59
CA TYR A 101 -7.21 -9.61 12.80
C TYR A 101 -5.88 -10.37 12.65
N LYS A 102 -5.51 -10.74 11.43
CA LYS A 102 -4.26 -11.45 11.18
C LYS A 102 -3.03 -10.56 11.33
N TYR A 103 -3.20 -9.27 11.13
CA TYR A 103 -2.09 -8.32 11.05
C TYR A 103 -2.01 -7.38 12.24
N LYS A 104 -2.97 -7.48 13.16
CA LYS A 104 -3.02 -6.60 14.33
C LYS A 104 -1.76 -6.77 15.17
N GLY A 105 -1.12 -5.65 15.49
CA GLY A 105 0.07 -5.63 16.33
C GLY A 105 1.34 -6.12 15.67
N LYS A 106 1.28 -6.53 14.41
CA LYS A 106 2.46 -7.00 13.68
C LYS A 106 3.10 -5.89 12.88
N LYS A 107 4.39 -6.01 12.65
CA LYS A 107 5.18 -4.97 11.98
C LYS A 107 5.24 -5.25 10.47
N TYR A 108 4.77 -4.30 9.69
CA TYR A 108 4.74 -4.40 8.23
C TYR A 108 5.04 -3.08 7.57
N LEU A 109 5.57 -3.17 6.35
CA LEU A 109 5.49 -2.09 5.38
C LEU A 109 4.19 -2.30 4.59
N LEU A 110 3.27 -1.36 4.71
CA LEU A 110 2.01 -1.39 3.97
C LEU A 110 2.13 -0.50 2.75
N ILE A 111 1.88 -1.06 1.58
CA ILE A 111 1.82 -0.29 0.34
C ILE A 111 0.35 -0.26 -0.08
N LEU A 112 -0.25 0.92 0.03
CA LEU A 112 -1.68 1.12 -0.16
C LEU A 112 -1.90 1.77 -1.52
N ASP A 113 -2.01 0.95 -2.54
CA ASP A 113 -2.15 1.40 -3.92
C ASP A 113 -3.59 1.80 -4.22
N GLU A 114 -3.78 2.78 -5.08
CA GLU A 114 -5.09 3.30 -5.45
C GLU A 114 -5.92 3.67 -4.21
N VAL A 115 -5.29 4.32 -3.24
CA VAL A 115 -5.92 4.62 -1.94
C VAL A 115 -7.17 5.51 -2.07
N HIS A 116 -7.29 6.23 -3.19
CA HIS A 116 -8.48 7.04 -3.48
C HIS A 116 -9.77 6.20 -3.51
N CYS A 117 -9.67 4.90 -3.75
CA CYS A 117 -10.86 4.03 -3.77
C CYS A 117 -11.59 3.98 -2.43
N LEU A 118 -10.91 4.29 -1.33
CA LEU A 118 -11.54 4.34 -0.02
C LEU A 118 -12.56 5.48 0.09
N LEU A 119 -12.53 6.43 -0.84
CA LEU A 119 -13.42 7.59 -0.87
C LEU A 119 -14.53 7.49 -1.91
N GLU A 120 -14.35 6.69 -2.95
CA GLU A 120 -15.13 6.79 -4.16
C GLU A 120 -16.34 5.87 -4.23
N ASP A 121 -16.31 4.75 -3.54
CA ASP A 121 -17.34 3.72 -3.69
C ASP A 121 -18.22 3.61 -2.46
N ALA A 122 -19.53 3.85 -2.61
CA ALA A 122 -20.49 3.72 -1.52
C ALA A 122 -20.49 2.29 -0.95
N ASN A 123 -20.30 1.29 -1.79
CA ASN A 123 -20.19 -0.11 -1.34
C ASN A 123 -18.91 -0.35 -0.58
N PHE A 124 -17.89 0.47 -0.81
CA PHE A 124 -16.60 0.37 -0.16
C PHE A 124 -16.61 1.00 1.23
N SER A 125 -17.62 1.81 1.57
CA SER A 125 -17.64 2.55 2.84
C SER A 125 -17.57 1.63 4.05
N VAL A 126 -18.17 0.45 4.00
CA VAL A 126 -18.13 -0.52 5.10
C VAL A 126 -16.71 -1.06 5.28
N TYR A 127 -16.06 -1.42 4.19
CA TYR A 127 -14.68 -1.91 4.24
C TYR A 127 -13.70 -0.78 4.58
N ALA A 128 -13.94 0.40 4.04
CA ALA A 128 -13.10 1.57 4.30
C ALA A 128 -13.04 1.89 5.80
N GLU A 129 -14.17 1.83 6.48
CA GLU A 129 -14.22 2.10 7.92
C GLU A 129 -13.34 1.11 8.69
N LYS A 130 -13.42 -0.18 8.37
CA LYS A 130 -12.58 -1.20 9.01
C LYS A 130 -11.10 -0.97 8.74
N ILE A 131 -10.77 -0.62 7.51
CA ILE A 131 -9.38 -0.38 7.10
C ILE A 131 -8.84 0.85 7.83
N ILE A 132 -9.60 1.93 7.87
CA ILE A 132 -9.19 3.15 8.56
C ILE A 132 -8.96 2.87 10.04
N ARG A 133 -9.85 2.12 10.67
CA ARG A 133 -9.72 1.74 12.08
C ARG A 133 -8.45 0.92 12.31
N TYR A 134 -8.18 -0.04 11.42
CA TYR A 134 -6.95 -0.84 11.51
C TYR A 134 -5.72 0.04 11.37
N LEU A 135 -5.72 0.94 10.40
CA LEU A 135 -4.58 1.82 10.16
C LEU A 135 -4.32 2.75 11.35
N LYS A 136 -5.36 3.30 11.95
CA LYS A 136 -5.22 4.13 13.15
C LYS A 136 -4.67 3.34 14.33
N ALA A 137 -5.18 2.14 14.54
CA ALA A 137 -4.80 1.31 15.68
C ALA A 137 -3.37 0.78 15.58
N ASN A 138 -2.85 0.64 14.36
CA ASN A 138 -1.54 0.04 14.12
C ASN A 138 -0.54 1.04 13.53
N ARG A 139 -0.70 2.31 13.85
CA ARG A 139 0.18 3.35 13.32
C ARG A 139 1.64 3.12 13.66
N ASP A 140 1.93 2.79 14.92
CA ASP A 140 3.31 2.61 15.39
C ASP A 140 3.93 1.29 14.95
N ASN A 141 3.10 0.33 14.54
CA ASN A 141 3.57 -0.99 14.12
C ASN A 141 3.78 -1.09 12.62
N THR A 142 3.42 -0.08 11.85
CA THR A 142 3.49 -0.14 10.40
C THR A 142 4.20 1.07 9.82
N ALA A 143 4.91 0.85 8.72
CA ALA A 143 5.37 1.91 7.84
C ALA A 143 4.42 1.92 6.66
N ARG A 144 4.07 3.08 6.13
CA ARG A 144 3.01 3.17 5.11
C ARG A 144 3.42 4.00 3.92
N ILE A 145 3.08 3.47 2.75
CA ILE A 145 3.22 4.19 1.50
C ILE A 145 1.84 4.24 0.86
N TYR A 146 1.31 5.45 0.74
CA TYR A 146 0.03 5.69 0.08
C TYR A 146 0.29 6.10 -1.37
N LEU A 147 -0.30 5.37 -2.30
CA LEU A 147 -0.16 5.65 -3.74
C LEU A 147 -1.50 6.08 -4.30
N THR A 148 -1.50 7.19 -5.05
CA THR A 148 -2.72 7.67 -5.70
C THR A 148 -2.39 8.53 -6.90
N ALA A 149 -3.26 8.48 -7.91
CA ALA A 149 -3.19 9.41 -9.05
C ALA A 149 -3.81 10.77 -8.70
N THR A 150 -4.57 10.85 -7.60
CA THR A 150 -5.29 12.06 -7.20
C THR A 150 -4.93 12.46 -5.77
N PRO A 151 -3.68 12.92 -5.54
CA PRO A 151 -3.21 13.17 -4.18
C PRO A 151 -4.03 14.21 -3.42
N ASP A 152 -4.52 15.25 -4.10
CA ASP A 152 -5.29 16.30 -3.43
C ASP A 152 -6.62 15.78 -2.88
N ALA A 153 -7.23 14.82 -3.57
CA ALA A 153 -8.50 14.25 -3.13
C ALA A 153 -8.34 13.38 -1.88
N VAL A 154 -7.21 12.71 -1.71
CA VAL A 154 -7.02 11.76 -0.61
C VAL A 154 -6.31 12.36 0.60
N THR A 155 -5.67 13.50 0.45
CA THR A 155 -4.91 14.13 1.54
C THR A 155 -5.75 14.30 2.82
N PRO A 156 -7.00 14.76 2.77
CA PRO A 156 -7.79 14.89 4.01
C PRO A 156 -8.03 13.57 4.73
N VAL A 157 -8.28 12.51 3.99
CA VAL A 157 -8.54 11.20 4.59
C VAL A 157 -7.25 10.60 5.17
N ILE A 158 -6.12 10.79 4.50
CA ILE A 158 -4.85 10.33 5.01
C ILE A 158 -4.48 11.11 6.27
N ALA A 159 -4.72 12.42 6.28
CA ALA A 159 -4.50 13.23 7.48
C ALA A 159 -5.33 12.71 8.66
N GLU A 160 -6.58 12.32 8.42
CA GLU A 160 -7.42 11.73 9.46
C GLU A 160 -6.85 10.42 9.97
N ILE A 161 -6.43 9.54 9.06
CA ILE A 161 -5.86 8.24 9.43
C ILE A 161 -4.60 8.41 10.26
N GLU A 162 -3.73 9.34 9.90
CA GLU A 162 -2.43 9.53 10.51
C GLU A 162 -2.46 10.44 11.73
N CYS A 163 -3.60 11.06 12.02
CA CYS A 163 -3.75 11.95 13.15
C CYS A 163 -3.84 11.15 14.45
N GLU A 164 -3.06 11.54 15.45
CA GLU A 164 -3.18 10.97 16.78
C GLU A 164 -4.42 11.49 17.45
N SER A 165 -5.04 10.63 18.29
CA SER A 165 -6.23 10.98 19.02
C SER A 165 -6.02 12.24 19.86
N GLY A 166 -6.86 13.26 19.63
CA GLY A 166 -6.80 14.52 20.38
C GLY A 166 -5.77 15.50 19.91
N GLN A 167 -5.07 15.23 18.83
CA GLN A 167 -4.07 16.14 18.27
C GLN A 167 -4.31 16.40 16.80
N GLU A 168 -4.16 17.65 16.39
CA GLU A 168 -4.10 18.01 15.00
C GLU A 168 -2.65 17.98 14.55
N GLN A 169 -2.39 17.26 13.49
CA GLN A 169 -1.05 17.19 12.92
C GLN A 169 -1.08 17.63 11.48
N ALA A 170 -0.13 18.50 11.12
CA ALA A 170 0.13 18.83 9.74
C ALA A 170 1.04 17.76 9.17
N LEU A 171 0.47 16.82 8.41
CA LEU A 171 1.20 15.68 7.90
C LEU A 171 1.92 15.95 6.59
N PHE A 172 1.43 16.91 5.83
CA PHE A 172 1.92 17.13 4.47
C PHE A 172 2.17 18.59 4.19
#